data_5098a34a9d1dbc4be4b9e05f75402661
#
_entry.id   5098a34a9d1dbc4be4b9e05f75402661
#
_cell.length_a   1.000
_cell.length_b   1.000
_cell.length_c   1.000
_cell.angle_alpha   90.00
_cell.angle_beta   90.00
_cell.angle_gamma   90.00
#
_symmetry.space_group_name_H-M   'P 1'
#
loop_
_entity.id
_entity.type
_entity.pdbx_description
1 polymer ?
#
loop_
_entity_poly.entity_id
_entity_poly.type
_entity_poly.pdbx_seq_one_letter_code
_entity_poly.pdbx_strand_id
1 'polypeptide(L)'
;MKRTGEIVLTIIGACFFALISLFGFMFLGLSGDNAFTQEMENMAATDPALEGIDMGFMTDMVAAGGWYFIIVGILAIILGIVSLVLLKGDKHPKAAGIILIIVAVLSALATVLISIISSILYLVAGILCLVRKQKETFNPEY
;
A
#
# COMPACT_ATOMS: atom_id res chain seq x y z
N MET A 1 27.39 -8.32 2.17
CA MET A 1 27.13 -6.97 1.63
C MET A 1 25.94 -6.35 2.35
N LYS A 2 26.04 -5.08 2.70
CA LYS A 2 24.94 -4.38 3.37
C LYS A 2 23.85 -4.06 2.34
N ARG A 3 22.67 -4.67 2.47
CA ARG A 3 21.49 -4.40 1.63
C ARG A 3 20.70 -3.20 2.14
N THR A 4 21.42 -2.16 2.51
CA THR A 4 20.84 -0.98 3.15
C THR A 4 19.83 -0.29 2.23
N GLY A 5 20.11 -0.25 0.92
CA GLY A 5 19.22 0.39 -0.05
C GLY A 5 17.86 -0.29 -0.16
N GLU A 6 17.82 -1.62 -0.20
CA GLU A 6 16.58 -2.41 -0.29
C GLU A 6 15.75 -2.27 0.98
N ILE A 7 16.42 -2.29 2.14
CA ILE A 7 15.77 -2.10 3.43
C ILE A 7 15.17 -0.71 3.55
N VAL A 8 15.94 0.34 3.19
CA VAL A 8 15.47 1.72 3.22
C VAL A 8 14.26 1.92 2.30
N LEU A 9 14.32 1.39 1.08
CA LEU A 9 13.21 1.49 0.13
C LEU A 9 11.95 0.79 0.66
N THR A 10 12.11 -0.37 1.26
CA THR A 10 10.99 -1.13 1.84
C THR A 10 10.36 -0.38 3.03
N ILE A 11 11.18 0.25 3.88
CA ILE A 11 10.70 1.06 5.01
C ILE A 11 9.93 2.29 4.49
N ILE A 12 10.45 2.99 3.49
CA ILE A 12 9.77 4.14 2.89
C ILE A 12 8.43 3.72 2.31
N GLY A 13 8.39 2.62 1.55
CA GLY A 13 7.16 2.06 1.01
C GLY A 13 6.14 1.70 2.10
N ALA A 14 6.59 1.07 3.18
CA ALA A 14 5.74 0.74 4.33
C ALA A 14 5.17 2.01 5.00
N CYS A 15 5.96 3.08 5.13
CA CYS A 15 5.47 4.36 5.64
C CYS A 15 4.37 4.96 4.75
N PHE A 16 4.52 4.90 3.43
CA PHE A 16 3.49 5.35 2.50
C PHE A 16 2.19 4.52 2.63
N PHE A 17 2.29 3.21 2.77
CA PHE A 17 1.11 2.37 3.01
C PHE A 17 0.45 2.64 4.38
N ALA A 18 1.24 2.98 5.40
CA ALA A 18 0.71 3.43 6.69
C ALA A 18 -0.09 4.74 6.55
N LEU A 19 0.40 5.69 5.76
CA LEU A 19 -0.34 6.92 5.45
C LEU A 19 -1.64 6.64 4.70
N ILE A 20 -1.61 5.74 3.71
CA ILE A 20 -2.82 5.32 2.97
C ILE A 20 -3.84 4.68 3.91
N SER A 21 -3.39 3.84 4.83
CA SER A 21 -4.26 3.24 5.86
C SER A 21 -4.89 4.30 6.78
N LEU A 22 -4.12 5.32 7.17
CA LEU A 22 -4.63 6.47 7.93
C LEU A 22 -5.71 7.25 7.16
N PHE A 23 -5.53 7.45 5.87
CA PHE A 23 -6.58 8.02 5.00
C PHE A 23 -7.83 7.16 4.99
N GLY A 24 -7.69 5.83 4.96
CA GLY A 24 -8.82 4.90 5.08
C GLY A 24 -9.63 5.12 6.35
N PHE A 25 -8.98 5.29 7.49
CA PHE A 25 -9.65 5.62 8.76
C PHE A 25 -10.36 6.99 8.70
N MET A 26 -9.74 7.97 8.07
CA MET A 26 -10.38 9.28 7.88
C MET A 26 -11.66 9.17 7.02
N PHE A 27 -11.62 8.41 5.94
CA PHE A 27 -12.80 8.15 5.10
C PHE A 27 -13.93 7.45 5.86
N LEU A 28 -13.59 6.47 6.70
CA LEU A 28 -14.58 5.81 7.57
C LEU A 28 -15.19 6.77 8.59
N GLY A 29 -14.40 7.65 9.17
CA GLY A 29 -14.88 8.68 10.08
C GLY A 29 -15.87 9.63 9.39
N LEU A 30 -15.55 10.08 8.19
CA LEU A 30 -16.43 10.94 7.39
C LEU A 30 -17.73 10.26 6.99
N SER A 31 -17.70 8.98 6.63
CA SER A 31 -18.92 8.25 6.26
C SER A 31 -19.89 8.04 7.43
N GLY A 32 -19.40 8.07 8.65
CA GLY A 32 -20.21 8.00 9.87
C GLY A 32 -20.65 9.36 10.42
N ASP A 33 -20.19 10.45 9.84
CA ASP A 33 -20.50 11.80 10.32
C ASP A 33 -21.78 12.34 9.65
N ASN A 34 -22.79 12.64 10.47
CA ASN A 34 -24.04 13.22 10.00
C ASN A 34 -23.85 14.58 9.33
N ALA A 35 -22.88 15.38 9.78
CA ALA A 35 -22.56 16.67 9.17
C ALA A 35 -22.05 16.51 7.73
N PHE A 36 -21.18 15.53 7.49
CA PHE A 36 -20.68 15.21 6.15
C PHE A 36 -21.78 14.75 5.20
N THR A 37 -22.68 13.89 5.70
CA THR A 37 -23.82 13.38 4.93
C THR A 37 -24.77 14.52 4.55
N GLN A 38 -25.06 15.43 5.49
CA GLN A 38 -25.89 16.61 5.23
C GLN A 38 -25.25 17.58 4.23
N GLU A 39 -23.94 17.80 4.31
CA GLU A 39 -23.24 18.63 3.32
C GLU A 39 -23.27 18.01 1.92
N MET A 40 -23.12 16.69 1.82
CA MET A 40 -23.25 15.96 0.56
C MET A 40 -24.67 16.08 -0.03
N GLU A 41 -25.69 15.92 0.79
CA GLU A 41 -27.11 16.11 0.37
C GLU A 41 -27.38 17.54 -0.07
N ASN A 42 -26.84 18.54 0.64
CA ASN A 42 -26.97 19.94 0.26
C ASN A 42 -26.27 20.26 -1.04
N MET A 43 -25.09 19.71 -1.29
CA MET A 43 -24.38 19.84 -2.57
C MET A 43 -25.18 19.20 -3.71
N ALA A 44 -25.76 18.03 -3.49
CA ALA A 44 -26.58 17.36 -4.49
C ALA A 44 -27.85 18.14 -4.83
N ALA A 45 -28.44 18.82 -3.84
CA ALA A 45 -29.61 19.67 -4.06
C ALA A 45 -29.28 20.97 -4.81
N THR A 46 -28.04 21.41 -4.79
CA THR A 46 -27.58 22.69 -5.36
C THR A 46 -26.95 22.53 -6.74
N ASP A 47 -26.34 21.36 -7.03
CA ASP A 47 -25.61 21.11 -8.26
C ASP A 47 -26.45 20.24 -9.22
N PRO A 48 -26.88 20.77 -10.40
CA PRO A 48 -27.63 19.98 -11.38
C PRO A 48 -26.89 18.77 -11.93
N ALA A 49 -25.55 18.75 -11.85
CA ALA A 49 -24.74 17.62 -12.26
C ALA A 49 -24.87 16.39 -11.36
N LEU A 50 -25.33 16.60 -10.12
CA LEU A 50 -25.56 15.56 -9.12
C LEU A 50 -27.05 15.16 -9.03
N GLU A 51 -27.91 15.78 -9.84
CA GLU A 51 -29.33 15.47 -9.89
C GLU A 51 -29.55 14.04 -10.37
N GLY A 52 -30.16 13.22 -9.51
CA GLY A 52 -30.41 11.79 -9.81
C GLY A 52 -29.36 10.82 -9.25
N ILE A 53 -28.32 11.31 -8.58
CA ILE A 53 -27.36 10.46 -7.88
C ILE A 53 -27.88 10.12 -6.47
N ASP A 54 -27.92 8.83 -6.15
CA ASP A 54 -28.26 8.39 -4.79
C ASP A 54 -27.10 8.70 -3.82
N MET A 55 -27.32 9.65 -2.91
CA MET A 55 -26.33 10.04 -1.91
C MET A 55 -26.06 8.94 -0.89
N GLY A 56 -27.03 8.08 -0.61
CA GLY A 56 -26.81 6.89 0.21
C GLY A 56 -25.77 5.97 -0.40
N PHE A 57 -25.89 5.72 -1.70
CA PHE A 57 -24.91 4.92 -2.45
C PHE A 57 -23.51 5.56 -2.46
N MET A 58 -23.41 6.88 -2.60
CA MET A 58 -22.14 7.60 -2.51
C MET A 58 -21.48 7.46 -1.13
N THR A 59 -22.26 7.59 -0.05
CA THR A 59 -21.77 7.40 1.32
C THR A 59 -21.31 5.97 1.56
N ASP A 60 -22.04 4.99 1.05
CA ASP A 60 -21.64 3.56 1.11
C ASP A 60 -20.36 3.27 0.33
N MET A 61 -20.17 3.92 -0.81
CA MET A 61 -18.92 3.82 -1.58
C MET A 61 -17.73 4.43 -0.81
N VAL A 62 -17.92 5.55 -0.14
CA VAL A 62 -16.89 6.17 0.71
C VAL A 62 -16.51 5.24 1.87
N ALA A 63 -17.51 4.67 2.54
CA ALA A 63 -17.28 3.69 3.61
C ALA A 63 -16.55 2.44 3.11
N ALA A 64 -17.00 1.86 2.00
CA ALA A 64 -16.36 0.70 1.38
C ALA A 64 -14.93 1.00 0.96
N GLY A 65 -14.67 2.19 0.40
CA GLY A 65 -13.34 2.67 0.06
C GLY A 65 -12.45 2.80 1.29
N GLY A 66 -12.97 3.34 2.39
CA GLY A 66 -12.25 3.43 3.66
C GLY A 66 -11.81 2.06 4.18
N TRP A 67 -12.71 1.10 4.26
CA TRP A 67 -12.40 -0.28 4.64
C TRP A 67 -11.36 -0.92 3.72
N TYR A 68 -11.52 -0.71 2.42
CA TYR A 68 -10.60 -1.22 1.43
C TYR A 68 -9.17 -0.70 1.63
N PHE A 69 -9.00 0.62 1.82
CA PHE A 69 -7.68 1.22 2.08
C PHE A 69 -7.05 0.71 3.37
N ILE A 70 -7.83 0.50 4.42
CA ILE A 70 -7.35 -0.04 5.69
C ILE A 70 -6.83 -1.46 5.48
N ILE A 71 -7.61 -2.34 4.85
CA ILE A 71 -7.24 -3.75 4.65
C ILE A 71 -5.99 -3.84 3.77
N VAL A 72 -5.96 -3.15 2.64
CA VAL A 72 -4.80 -3.14 1.73
C VAL A 72 -3.56 -2.57 2.42
N GLY A 73 -3.71 -1.47 3.17
CA GLY A 73 -2.62 -0.85 3.90
C GLY A 73 -2.02 -1.78 4.96
N ILE A 74 -2.86 -2.42 5.76
CA ILE A 74 -2.41 -3.37 6.80
C ILE A 74 -1.72 -4.58 6.18
N LEU A 75 -2.30 -5.19 5.14
CA LEU A 75 -1.69 -6.31 4.45
C LEU A 75 -0.33 -5.94 3.84
N ALA A 76 -0.24 -4.78 3.22
CA ALA A 76 1.02 -4.30 2.64
C ALA A 76 2.09 -4.05 3.71
N ILE A 77 1.72 -3.52 4.88
CA ILE A 77 2.64 -3.33 6.00
C ILE A 77 3.14 -4.67 6.54
N ILE A 78 2.25 -5.63 6.76
CA ILE A 78 2.61 -6.96 7.26
C ILE A 78 3.59 -7.64 6.30
N LEU A 79 3.28 -7.65 5.01
CA LEU A 79 4.13 -8.25 3.99
C LEU A 79 5.47 -7.49 3.84
N GLY A 80 5.45 -6.17 4.00
CA GLY A 80 6.67 -5.35 4.05
C GLY A 80 7.56 -5.73 5.22
N ILE A 81 7.01 -5.92 6.41
CA ILE A 81 7.76 -6.36 7.60
C ILE A 81 8.33 -7.77 7.39
N VAL A 82 7.54 -8.70 6.86
CA VAL A 82 8.02 -10.06 6.54
C VAL A 82 9.19 -10.00 5.56
N SER A 83 9.10 -9.16 4.53
CA SER A 83 10.19 -8.96 3.56
C SER A 83 11.45 -8.39 4.21
N LEU A 84 11.30 -7.43 5.16
CA LEU A 84 12.44 -6.88 5.91
C LEU A 84 13.13 -7.93 6.76
N VAL A 85 12.35 -8.80 7.42
CA VAL A 85 12.92 -9.90 8.22
C VAL A 85 13.68 -10.89 7.34
N LEU A 86 13.15 -11.21 6.17
CA LEU A 86 13.82 -12.10 5.20
C LEU A 86 15.09 -11.48 4.62
N LEU A 87 15.11 -10.16 4.41
CA LEU A 87 16.30 -9.43 3.96
C LEU A 87 17.38 -9.36 5.03
N LYS A 88 16.99 -9.14 6.28
CA LYS A 88 17.91 -8.97 7.41
C LYS A 88 18.71 -10.26 7.71
N GLY A 89 18.14 -11.41 7.42
CA GLY A 89 18.76 -12.69 7.67
C GLY A 89 19.63 -13.24 6.55
N ASP A 90 19.68 -12.59 5.40
CA ASP A 90 20.32 -13.10 4.14
C ASP A 90 19.87 -14.53 3.75
N LYS A 91 18.82 -15.03 4.41
CA LYS A 91 18.37 -16.42 4.25
C LYS A 91 17.67 -16.66 2.93
N HIS A 92 16.80 -15.74 2.51
CA HIS A 92 15.98 -15.91 1.31
C HIS A 92 15.70 -14.60 0.58
N PRO A 93 16.71 -13.94 0.00
CA PRO A 93 16.53 -12.65 -0.67
C PRO A 93 15.62 -12.73 -1.90
N LYS A 94 15.64 -13.87 -2.59
CA LYS A 94 14.74 -14.10 -3.73
C LYS A 94 13.27 -14.14 -3.29
N ALA A 95 12.98 -14.79 -2.16
CA ALA A 95 11.62 -14.84 -1.63
C ALA A 95 11.12 -13.45 -1.22
N ALA A 96 11.95 -12.65 -0.56
CA ALA A 96 11.61 -11.27 -0.20
C ALA A 96 11.31 -10.41 -1.44
N GLY A 97 12.14 -10.54 -2.48
CA GLY A 97 11.94 -9.85 -3.76
C GLY A 97 10.62 -10.24 -4.43
N ILE A 98 10.30 -11.51 -4.47
CA ILE A 98 9.04 -12.01 -5.05
C ILE A 98 7.84 -11.48 -4.26
N ILE A 99 7.87 -11.53 -2.93
CA ILE A 99 6.79 -11.01 -2.07
C ILE A 99 6.58 -9.51 -2.33
N LEU A 100 7.65 -8.72 -2.38
CA LEU A 100 7.56 -7.28 -2.64
C LEU A 100 6.98 -6.96 -4.03
N ILE A 101 7.35 -7.73 -5.05
CA ILE A 101 6.79 -7.55 -6.40
C ILE A 101 5.30 -7.91 -6.42
N ILE A 102 4.91 -9.02 -5.79
CA ILE A 102 3.49 -9.43 -5.72
C ILE A 102 2.67 -8.35 -5.00
N VAL A 103 3.15 -7.85 -3.87
CA VAL A 103 2.47 -6.77 -3.12
C VAL A 103 2.36 -5.51 -3.97
N ALA A 104 3.43 -5.11 -4.66
CA ALA A 104 3.44 -3.94 -5.52
C ALA A 104 2.41 -4.06 -6.65
N VAL A 105 2.36 -5.20 -7.34
CA VAL A 105 1.43 -5.45 -8.45
C VAL A 105 0.00 -5.48 -7.95
N LEU A 106 -0.28 -6.21 -6.86
CA LEU A 106 -1.61 -6.28 -6.27
C LEU A 106 -2.09 -4.90 -5.77
N SER A 107 -1.22 -4.15 -5.12
CA SER A 107 -1.54 -2.81 -4.63
C SER A 107 -1.78 -1.83 -5.78
N ALA A 108 -0.98 -1.91 -6.84
CA ALA A 108 -1.15 -1.07 -8.03
C ALA A 108 -2.46 -1.36 -8.76
N LEU A 109 -2.83 -2.64 -8.91
CA LEU A 109 -4.10 -3.04 -9.51
C LEU A 109 -5.30 -2.64 -8.65
N ALA A 110 -5.13 -2.76 -7.35
CA ALA A 110 -6.21 -2.51 -6.41
C ALA A 110 -6.46 -1.02 -6.16
N THR A 111 -5.43 -0.19 -6.23
CA THR A 111 -5.50 1.24 -5.86
C THR A 111 -4.80 2.11 -6.91
N VAL A 112 -5.43 2.21 -8.07
CA VAL A 112 -4.85 2.68 -9.34
C VAL A 112 -4.17 4.06 -9.29
N LEU A 113 -4.50 4.95 -8.37
CA LEU A 113 -3.93 6.30 -8.36
C LEU A 113 -3.15 6.67 -7.10
N ILE A 114 -3.61 6.25 -5.94
CA ILE A 114 -3.08 6.74 -4.65
C ILE A 114 -1.86 5.90 -4.19
N SER A 115 -1.84 4.62 -4.50
CA SER A 115 -0.74 3.73 -4.09
C SER A 115 0.37 3.55 -5.15
N ILE A 116 0.28 4.23 -6.29
CA ILE A 116 1.30 4.14 -7.36
C ILE A 116 2.70 4.41 -6.82
N ILE A 117 2.88 5.43 -6.03
CA ILE A 117 4.20 5.81 -5.48
C ILE A 117 4.72 4.69 -4.56
N SER A 118 3.90 4.20 -3.64
CA SER A 118 4.26 3.10 -2.74
C SER A 118 4.53 1.80 -3.50
N SER A 119 3.74 1.52 -4.52
CA SER A 119 3.89 0.35 -5.38
C SER A 119 5.19 0.39 -6.17
N ILE A 120 5.57 1.55 -6.71
CA ILE A 120 6.84 1.75 -7.43
C ILE A 120 8.01 1.51 -6.48
N LEU A 121 7.98 2.03 -5.26
CA LEU A 121 9.04 1.82 -4.26
C LEU A 121 9.21 0.33 -3.93
N TYR A 122 8.12 -0.40 -3.72
CA TYR A 122 8.16 -1.83 -3.44
C TYR A 122 8.63 -2.65 -4.66
N LEU A 123 8.23 -2.25 -5.85
CA LEU A 123 8.65 -2.91 -7.08
C LEU A 123 10.15 -2.75 -7.30
N VAL A 124 10.68 -1.54 -7.13
CA VAL A 124 12.13 -1.28 -7.24
C VAL A 124 12.91 -2.06 -6.18
N ALA A 125 12.44 -2.08 -4.93
CA ALA A 125 13.07 -2.88 -3.87
C ALA A 125 13.06 -4.37 -4.20
N GLY A 126 11.96 -4.90 -4.73
CA GLY A 126 11.84 -6.29 -5.16
C GLY A 126 12.78 -6.64 -6.31
N ILE A 127 12.88 -5.79 -7.31
CA ILE A 127 13.81 -5.97 -8.44
C ILE A 127 15.25 -5.94 -7.94
N LEU A 128 15.62 -5.00 -7.08
CA LEU A 128 16.96 -4.95 -6.50
C LEU A 128 17.30 -6.22 -5.73
N CYS A 129 16.35 -6.78 -4.99
CA CYS A 129 16.54 -8.05 -4.28
C CYS A 129 16.78 -9.22 -5.23
N LEU A 130 16.11 -9.25 -6.38
CA LEU A 130 16.25 -10.33 -7.37
C LEU A 130 17.52 -10.21 -8.20
N VAL A 131 17.87 -8.99 -8.60
CA VAL A 131 19.03 -8.72 -9.47
C VAL A 131 20.34 -8.85 -8.70
N ARG A 132 20.33 -8.50 -7.42
CA ARG A 132 21.49 -8.69 -6.56
C ARG A 132 21.68 -10.17 -6.26
N LYS A 133 22.38 -10.86 -7.14
CA LYS A 133 22.87 -12.21 -6.87
C LYS A 133 23.65 -12.17 -5.55
N GLN A 134 23.35 -13.11 -4.65
CA GLN A 134 24.28 -13.41 -3.58
C GLN A 134 25.63 -13.62 -4.21
N LYS A 135 26.60 -12.79 -3.85
CA LYS A 135 27.99 -13.22 -3.98
C LYS A 135 28.10 -14.39 -3.00
N GLU A 136 28.03 -15.60 -3.53
CA GLU A 136 28.55 -16.72 -2.79
C GLU A 136 29.94 -16.29 -2.35
N THR A 137 30.12 -16.10 -1.07
CA THR A 137 31.44 -16.07 -0.49
C THR A 137 32.01 -17.44 -0.77
N PHE A 138 32.65 -17.56 -1.93
CA PHE A 138 33.54 -18.66 -2.18
C PHE A 138 34.63 -18.55 -1.10
N ASN A 139 34.47 -19.34 -0.08
CA ASN A 139 35.47 -19.48 0.94
C ASN A 139 36.38 -20.63 0.46
N PRO A 140 37.52 -20.34 -0.14
CA PRO A 140 38.48 -21.39 -0.48
C PRO A 140 39.16 -21.80 0.82
N GLU A 141 38.53 -22.62 1.61
CA GLU A 141 39.22 -23.40 2.63
C GLU A 141 39.95 -24.55 1.95
N TYR A 142 41.17 -24.31 1.73
CA TYR A 142 42.14 -25.37 1.50
C TYR A 142 43.22 -25.29 2.56
#